data_1497787114ace4932d9f80a76b5ee123
#
_entry.id   1497787114ace4932d9f80a76b5ee123
#
_cell.length_a   1.000
_cell.length_b   1.000
_cell.length_c   1.000
_cell.angle_alpha   90.00
_cell.angle_beta   90.00
_cell.angle_gamma   90.00
#
_symmetry.space_group_name_H-M   'P 1'
#
loop_
_entity.id
_entity.type
_entity.pdbx_description
1 polymer ?
#
loop_
_entity_poly.entity_id
_entity_poly.type
_entity_poly.pdbx_seq_one_letter_code
_entity_poly.pdbx_strand_id
1 'polypeptide(L)'
;MNDTVHTPRRRFAPLLLAAATLLGGHARADDAALGKTLATQGSTTGVAACIGCHGSQGEGNAAAGFPRLAGTSAAYLSAQLAAFADGSRQNPVMQPLSKLLTPHERDAVSAYFASLPAPAGIVAADDTSIDPANTGAWLATRGRWSQGLPACAQCHGPGGLGVGSAFPPLAGQPAAYIAGQLNGWKHGTRPPGPMALMPAIAGKLSDADIDAVAAYYARGGAAQGDQR
;
A
#
# COMPACT_ATOMS: atom_id res chain seq x y z
N MET A 1 -60.31 36.22 39.06
CA MET A 1 -59.38 37.05 38.30
C MET A 1 -58.20 36.13 37.91
N ASN A 2 -58.28 35.57 36.71
CA ASN A 2 -57.25 34.67 36.16
C ASN A 2 -56.57 35.37 35.00
N ASP A 3 -55.34 35.84 35.22
CA ASP A 3 -54.52 36.40 34.14
C ASP A 3 -53.69 35.28 33.51
N THR A 4 -54.02 34.91 32.28
CA THR A 4 -53.25 33.99 31.43
C THR A 4 -52.21 34.76 30.66
N VAL A 5 -50.93 34.56 31.05
CA VAL A 5 -49.77 35.10 30.37
C VAL A 5 -49.48 34.29 29.07
N HIS A 6 -49.68 34.90 27.92
CA HIS A 6 -49.33 34.35 26.63
C HIS A 6 -47.85 34.63 26.31
N THR A 7 -47.00 33.59 26.26
CA THR A 7 -45.61 33.65 25.76
C THR A 7 -45.60 33.37 24.24
N PRO A 8 -44.93 34.22 23.43
CA PRO A 8 -44.85 33.96 21.99
C PRO A 8 -43.74 32.90 21.70
N ARG A 9 -44.15 31.81 21.05
CA ARG A 9 -43.22 30.78 20.51
C ARG A 9 -42.49 31.36 19.32
N ARG A 10 -41.18 31.63 19.49
CA ARG A 10 -40.26 31.93 18.37
C ARG A 10 -40.03 30.64 17.55
N ARG A 11 -40.49 30.64 16.31
CA ARG A 11 -40.14 29.63 15.29
C ARG A 11 -38.75 29.95 14.76
N PHE A 12 -37.74 29.18 15.14
CA PHE A 12 -36.44 29.20 14.46
C PHE A 12 -36.53 28.29 13.24
N ALA A 13 -36.29 28.87 12.07
CA ALA A 13 -36.24 28.14 10.80
C ALA A 13 -34.93 27.36 10.68
N PRO A 14 -34.94 26.10 10.25
CA PRO A 14 -33.73 25.35 9.96
C PRO A 14 -33.36 25.56 8.47
N LEU A 15 -32.58 26.59 8.15
CA LEU A 15 -32.20 26.83 6.73
C LEU A 15 -30.67 26.98 6.49
N LEU A 16 -29.80 26.47 7.32
CA LEU A 16 -28.34 26.64 7.12
C LEU A 16 -27.51 25.36 7.06
N LEU A 17 -28.14 24.16 7.03
CA LEU A 17 -27.34 22.90 7.03
C LEU A 17 -27.17 22.22 5.66
N ALA A 18 -27.86 22.67 4.62
CA ALA A 18 -27.85 22.01 3.30
C ALA A 18 -26.67 22.45 2.38
N ALA A 19 -26.06 23.60 2.62
CA ALA A 19 -25.01 24.13 1.71
C ALA A 19 -23.61 23.54 1.95
N ALA A 20 -23.29 23.06 3.15
CA ALA A 20 -21.97 22.56 3.47
C ALA A 20 -21.68 21.15 2.90
N THR A 21 -22.70 20.34 2.65
CA THR A 21 -22.55 18.97 2.12
C THR A 21 -22.27 18.92 0.62
N LEU A 22 -22.69 19.95 -0.14
CA LEU A 22 -22.48 20.00 -1.60
C LEU A 22 -21.05 20.36 -1.98
N LEU A 23 -20.37 21.21 -1.22
CA LEU A 23 -18.98 21.62 -1.50
C LEU A 23 -17.96 20.49 -1.27
N GLY A 24 -18.18 19.65 -0.27
CA GLY A 24 -17.29 18.51 0.03
C GLY A 24 -17.37 17.37 -1.00
N GLY A 25 -18.47 17.26 -1.74
CA GLY A 25 -18.67 16.25 -2.78
C GLY A 25 -17.89 16.55 -4.06
N HIS A 26 -17.81 17.81 -4.45
CA HIS A 26 -17.10 18.23 -5.68
C HIS A 26 -15.58 18.07 -5.54
N ALA A 27 -15.00 18.52 -4.43
CA ALA A 27 -13.56 18.38 -4.20
C ALA A 27 -13.07 16.92 -4.25
N ARG A 28 -13.83 15.98 -3.67
CA ARG A 28 -13.50 14.55 -3.73
C ARG A 28 -13.64 13.94 -5.13
N ALA A 29 -14.60 14.39 -5.91
CA ALA A 29 -14.78 13.95 -7.29
C ALA A 29 -13.64 14.46 -8.19
N ASP A 30 -13.22 15.70 -7.98
CA ASP A 30 -12.10 16.30 -8.71
C ASP A 30 -10.77 15.60 -8.40
N ASP A 31 -10.53 15.25 -7.15
CA ASP A 31 -9.35 14.49 -6.72
C ASP A 31 -9.32 13.08 -7.32
N ALA A 32 -10.47 12.40 -7.37
CA ALA A 32 -10.58 11.08 -7.98
C ALA A 32 -10.34 11.14 -9.51
N ALA A 33 -10.85 12.16 -10.17
CA ALA A 33 -10.63 12.39 -11.60
C ALA A 33 -9.17 12.72 -11.89
N LEU A 34 -8.53 13.57 -11.09
CA LEU A 34 -7.11 13.89 -11.18
C LEU A 34 -6.25 12.64 -11.01
N GLY A 35 -6.51 11.84 -9.96
CA GLY A 35 -5.76 10.62 -9.70
C GLY A 35 -5.85 9.61 -10.85
N LYS A 36 -7.04 9.43 -11.41
CA LYS A 36 -7.25 8.59 -12.60
C LYS A 36 -6.49 9.12 -13.81
N THR A 37 -6.56 10.42 -14.08
CA THR A 37 -5.86 11.05 -15.21
C THR A 37 -4.36 10.86 -15.10
N LEU A 38 -3.76 11.15 -13.95
CA LEU A 38 -2.32 10.93 -13.71
C LEU A 38 -1.94 9.46 -13.91
N ALA A 39 -2.74 8.55 -13.38
CA ALA A 39 -2.47 7.11 -13.51
C ALA A 39 -2.50 6.64 -14.97
N THR A 40 -3.48 7.10 -15.78
CA THR A 40 -3.75 6.55 -17.12
C THR A 40 -3.17 7.36 -18.26
N GLN A 41 -2.91 8.65 -18.06
CA GLN A 41 -2.47 9.58 -19.12
C GLN A 41 -1.16 10.29 -18.75
N GLY A 42 -0.80 10.32 -17.47
CA GLY A 42 0.31 11.12 -16.97
C GLY A 42 -0.06 12.58 -16.77
N SER A 43 0.93 13.47 -16.80
CA SER A 43 0.72 14.92 -16.62
C SER A 43 1.34 15.74 -17.76
N THR A 44 0.87 16.97 -17.90
CA THR A 44 1.45 17.95 -18.83
C THR A 44 2.84 18.44 -18.40
N THR A 45 3.25 18.16 -17.17
CA THR A 45 4.59 18.45 -16.63
C THR A 45 5.61 17.37 -16.94
N GLY A 46 5.24 16.33 -17.68
CA GLY A 46 6.15 15.27 -18.12
C GLY A 46 6.14 14.00 -17.26
N VAL A 47 5.18 13.85 -16.35
CA VAL A 47 5.00 12.56 -15.65
C VAL A 47 4.38 11.56 -16.61
N ALA A 48 5.06 10.44 -16.85
CA ALA A 48 4.53 9.35 -17.66
C ALA A 48 3.35 8.67 -16.97
N ALA A 49 2.41 8.09 -17.75
CA ALA A 49 1.29 7.32 -17.22
C ALA A 49 1.77 6.14 -16.37
N CYS A 50 1.33 6.07 -15.13
CA CYS A 50 1.78 5.06 -14.16
C CYS A 50 1.47 3.63 -14.61
N ILE A 51 0.32 3.44 -15.28
CA ILE A 51 -0.13 2.13 -15.77
C ILE A 51 0.82 1.54 -16.83
N GLY A 52 1.62 2.35 -17.50
CA GLY A 52 2.61 1.87 -18.50
C GLY A 52 3.66 0.93 -17.91
N CYS A 53 3.99 1.11 -16.62
CA CYS A 53 4.93 0.25 -15.89
C CYS A 53 4.22 -0.64 -14.86
N HIS A 54 3.24 -0.09 -14.15
CA HIS A 54 2.59 -0.77 -13.03
C HIS A 54 1.38 -1.64 -13.42
N GLY A 55 1.11 -1.79 -14.73
CA GLY A 55 -0.02 -2.56 -15.25
C GLY A 55 -1.30 -1.74 -15.36
N SER A 56 -2.17 -2.11 -16.31
CA SER A 56 -3.37 -1.35 -16.68
C SER A 56 -4.39 -1.19 -15.55
N GLN A 57 -4.37 -2.12 -14.58
CA GLN A 57 -5.17 -2.11 -13.35
C GLN A 57 -4.30 -1.86 -12.10
N GLY A 58 -3.04 -1.48 -12.27
CA GLY A 58 -2.10 -1.34 -11.16
C GLY A 58 -1.68 -2.68 -10.55
N GLU A 59 -1.81 -3.76 -11.28
CA GLU A 59 -1.50 -5.13 -10.85
C GLU A 59 0.00 -5.41 -10.74
N GLY A 60 0.84 -4.52 -11.26
CA GLY A 60 2.28 -4.68 -11.31
C GLY A 60 2.75 -5.41 -12.57
N ASN A 61 4.07 -5.56 -12.70
CA ASN A 61 4.70 -6.32 -13.77
C ASN A 61 5.81 -7.20 -13.16
N ALA A 62 5.51 -8.49 -12.98
CA ALA A 62 6.42 -9.42 -12.34
C ALA A 62 7.71 -9.63 -13.14
N ALA A 63 7.65 -9.64 -14.48
CA ALA A 63 8.82 -9.84 -15.32
C ALA A 63 9.80 -8.67 -15.26
N ALA A 64 9.28 -7.44 -15.10
CA ALA A 64 10.10 -6.23 -14.98
C ALA A 64 10.38 -5.83 -13.52
N GLY A 65 9.81 -6.53 -12.54
CA GLY A 65 9.95 -6.20 -11.11
C GLY A 65 9.21 -4.94 -10.68
N PHE A 66 8.27 -4.42 -11.47
CA PHE A 66 7.45 -3.27 -11.09
C PHE A 66 6.34 -3.71 -10.10
N PRO A 67 6.21 -3.01 -8.95
CA PRO A 67 5.26 -3.43 -7.92
C PRO A 67 3.80 -3.23 -8.31
N ARG A 68 2.96 -4.08 -7.73
CA ARG A 68 1.53 -3.87 -7.66
C ARG A 68 1.23 -2.64 -6.79
N LEU A 69 0.34 -1.79 -7.27
CA LEU A 69 -0.17 -0.60 -6.59
C LEU A 69 -1.62 -0.77 -6.15
N ALA A 70 -2.41 -1.50 -6.95
CA ALA A 70 -3.83 -1.73 -6.70
C ALA A 70 -4.09 -2.35 -5.32
N GLY A 71 -5.05 -1.79 -4.58
CA GLY A 71 -5.42 -2.22 -3.23
C GLY A 71 -4.36 -1.93 -2.16
N THR A 72 -3.31 -1.18 -2.48
CA THR A 72 -2.34 -0.72 -1.48
C THR A 72 -2.84 0.59 -0.86
N SER A 73 -2.70 0.77 0.46
CA SER A 73 -3.15 1.96 1.17
C SER A 73 -2.67 3.27 0.52
N ALA A 74 -3.59 4.23 0.32
CA ALA A 74 -3.28 5.54 -0.25
C ALA A 74 -2.20 6.27 0.55
N ALA A 75 -2.29 6.26 1.88
CA ALA A 75 -1.31 6.92 2.74
C ALA A 75 0.09 6.29 2.61
N TYR A 76 0.16 4.96 2.47
CA TYR A 76 1.44 4.29 2.21
C TYR A 76 2.00 4.69 0.84
N LEU A 77 1.19 4.66 -0.22
CA LEU A 77 1.64 5.02 -1.58
C LEU A 77 2.11 6.47 -1.64
N SER A 78 1.34 7.41 -1.08
CA SER A 78 1.71 8.83 -1.02
C SER A 78 3.03 9.03 -0.26
N ALA A 79 3.22 8.39 0.88
CA ALA A 79 4.48 8.43 1.62
C ALA A 79 5.67 7.88 0.80
N GLN A 80 5.46 6.82 -0.01
CA GLN A 80 6.52 6.31 -0.88
C GLN A 80 6.86 7.29 -2.00
N LEU A 81 5.87 7.92 -2.63
CA LEU A 81 6.09 8.96 -3.65
C LEU A 81 6.80 10.18 -3.05
N ALA A 82 6.44 10.60 -1.83
CA ALA A 82 7.13 11.67 -1.12
C ALA A 82 8.60 11.31 -0.86
N ALA A 83 8.88 10.10 -0.38
CA ALA A 83 10.23 9.62 -0.13
C ALA A 83 11.10 9.51 -1.39
N PHE A 84 10.50 9.17 -2.55
CA PHE A 84 11.20 9.26 -3.83
C PHE A 84 11.46 10.72 -4.24
N ALA A 85 10.48 11.61 -4.03
CA ALA A 85 10.60 13.01 -4.42
C ALA A 85 11.68 13.76 -3.62
N ASP A 86 11.80 13.49 -2.32
CA ASP A 86 12.82 14.11 -1.45
C ASP A 86 14.18 13.40 -1.51
N GLY A 87 14.25 12.22 -2.17
CA GLY A 87 15.48 11.43 -2.38
C GLY A 87 15.85 10.54 -1.20
N SER A 88 15.06 10.48 -0.12
CA SER A 88 15.30 9.56 1.00
C SER A 88 15.11 8.10 0.58
N ARG A 89 14.22 7.82 -0.41
CA ARG A 89 14.11 6.54 -1.09
C ARG A 89 14.68 6.66 -2.50
N GLN A 90 15.71 5.89 -2.80
CA GLN A 90 16.39 5.97 -4.10
C GLN A 90 15.84 4.94 -5.09
N ASN A 91 15.52 5.41 -6.27
CA ASN A 91 15.19 4.56 -7.42
C ASN A 91 15.35 5.38 -8.71
N PRO A 92 16.12 4.91 -9.70
CA PRO A 92 16.45 5.70 -10.89
C PRO A 92 15.23 6.04 -11.77
N VAL A 93 14.14 5.26 -11.67
CA VAL A 93 12.90 5.50 -12.41
C VAL A 93 11.92 6.34 -11.61
N MET A 94 11.63 5.94 -10.35
CA MET A 94 10.57 6.57 -9.57
C MET A 94 10.96 7.95 -9.02
N GLN A 95 12.24 8.18 -8.74
CA GLN A 95 12.70 9.45 -8.16
C GLN A 95 12.45 10.64 -9.11
N PRO A 96 12.85 10.63 -10.39
CA PRO A 96 12.56 11.75 -11.29
C PRO A 96 11.05 11.94 -11.51
N LEU A 97 10.27 10.88 -11.65
CA LEU A 97 8.82 10.97 -11.81
C LEU A 97 8.13 11.58 -10.58
N SER A 98 8.52 11.14 -9.38
CA SER A 98 7.92 11.62 -8.13
C SER A 98 8.25 13.08 -7.82
N LYS A 99 9.41 13.58 -8.28
CA LYS A 99 9.80 14.99 -8.16
C LYS A 99 8.92 15.93 -8.99
N LEU A 100 8.38 15.45 -10.10
CA LEU A 100 7.49 16.23 -10.98
C LEU A 100 6.06 16.34 -10.41
N LEU A 101 5.66 15.45 -9.50
CA LEU A 101 4.35 15.47 -8.86
C LEU A 101 4.32 16.45 -7.67
N THR A 102 3.29 17.28 -7.62
CA THR A 102 2.98 18.06 -6.41
C THR A 102 2.52 17.13 -5.27
N PRO A 103 2.52 17.57 -4.00
CA PRO A 103 1.95 16.78 -2.91
C PRO A 103 0.51 16.35 -3.16
N HIS A 104 -0.33 17.25 -3.68
CA HIS A 104 -1.72 16.97 -4.00
C HIS A 104 -1.87 15.89 -5.11
N GLU A 105 -1.06 15.94 -6.15
CA GLU A 105 -1.05 14.93 -7.21
C GLU A 105 -0.59 13.57 -6.70
N ARG A 106 0.41 13.53 -5.79
CA ARG A 106 0.81 12.28 -5.11
C ARG A 106 -0.33 11.67 -4.31
N ASP A 107 -1.07 12.49 -3.57
CA ASP A 107 -2.23 12.02 -2.80
C ASP A 107 -3.35 11.52 -3.72
N ALA A 108 -3.68 12.27 -4.78
CA ALA A 108 -4.74 11.93 -5.72
C ALA A 108 -4.45 10.59 -6.46
N VAL A 109 -3.24 10.41 -7.00
CA VAL A 109 -2.87 9.18 -7.70
C VAL A 109 -2.77 7.98 -6.75
N SER A 110 -2.34 8.22 -5.51
CA SER A 110 -2.31 7.19 -4.47
C SER A 110 -3.71 6.74 -4.08
N ALA A 111 -4.66 7.68 -3.95
CA ALA A 111 -6.06 7.38 -3.68
C ALA A 111 -6.69 6.58 -4.83
N TYR A 112 -6.37 6.91 -6.08
CA TYR A 112 -6.83 6.16 -7.24
C TYR A 112 -6.39 4.68 -7.18
N PHE A 113 -5.10 4.40 -7.02
CA PHE A 113 -4.62 3.02 -6.94
C PHE A 113 -5.12 2.27 -5.71
N ALA A 114 -5.30 2.96 -4.59
CA ALA A 114 -5.89 2.36 -3.39
C ALA A 114 -7.36 1.97 -3.57
N SER A 115 -8.10 2.67 -4.45
CA SER A 115 -9.50 2.36 -4.78
C SER A 115 -9.67 1.17 -5.72
N LEU A 116 -8.60 0.77 -6.43
CA LEU A 116 -8.65 -0.39 -7.31
C LEU A 116 -8.65 -1.68 -6.48
N PRO A 117 -9.41 -2.69 -6.91
CA PRO A 117 -9.39 -3.98 -6.22
C PRO A 117 -8.01 -4.63 -6.31
N ALA A 118 -7.60 -5.35 -5.26
CA ALA A 118 -6.46 -6.25 -5.37
C ALA A 118 -6.73 -7.30 -6.46
N PRO A 119 -5.70 -7.77 -7.21
CA PRO A 119 -5.88 -8.80 -8.22
C PRO A 119 -6.59 -10.04 -7.66
N ALA A 120 -7.44 -10.67 -8.48
CA ALA A 120 -8.13 -11.90 -8.10
C ALA A 120 -7.13 -13.03 -7.79
N GLY A 121 -7.51 -13.95 -6.90
CA GLY A 121 -6.68 -15.09 -6.50
C GLY A 121 -5.69 -14.82 -5.36
N ILE A 122 -5.60 -13.56 -4.88
CA ILE A 122 -4.85 -13.27 -3.64
C ILE A 122 -5.76 -13.61 -2.46
N VAL A 123 -5.50 -14.74 -1.83
CA VAL A 123 -6.21 -15.22 -0.64
C VAL A 123 -5.26 -15.32 0.53
N ALA A 124 -5.78 -15.17 1.76
CA ALA A 124 -5.00 -15.50 2.94
C ALA A 124 -4.63 -16.99 2.89
N ALA A 125 -3.35 -17.30 3.10
CA ALA A 125 -2.92 -18.70 3.16
C ALA A 125 -3.58 -19.42 4.33
N ASP A 126 -3.91 -20.68 4.15
CA ASP A 126 -4.24 -21.56 5.27
C ASP A 126 -2.95 -21.91 6.01
N ASP A 127 -2.81 -21.37 7.22
CA ASP A 127 -1.61 -21.48 8.04
C ASP A 127 -1.59 -22.74 8.91
N THR A 128 -2.57 -23.66 8.77
CA THR A 128 -2.75 -24.77 9.71
C THR A 128 -1.72 -25.87 9.57
N SER A 129 -1.14 -26.07 8.38
CA SER A 129 -0.19 -27.17 8.09
C SER A 129 0.98 -26.72 7.23
N ILE A 130 1.91 -25.93 7.82
CA ILE A 130 3.09 -25.46 7.10
C ILE A 130 4.28 -26.37 7.43
N ASP A 131 4.87 -26.95 6.39
CA ASP A 131 6.10 -27.73 6.49
C ASP A 131 7.27 -26.80 6.90
N PRO A 132 7.97 -27.10 8.00
CA PRO A 132 9.17 -26.35 8.39
C PRO A 132 10.26 -26.29 7.31
N ALA A 133 10.31 -27.27 6.42
CA ALA A 133 11.24 -27.28 5.28
C ALA A 133 10.87 -26.23 4.22
N ASN A 134 9.62 -25.75 4.18
CA ASN A 134 9.24 -24.61 3.35
C ASN A 134 9.61 -23.30 4.03
N THR A 135 10.87 -22.90 3.89
CA THR A 135 11.45 -21.71 4.55
C THR A 135 10.63 -20.45 4.32
N GLY A 136 10.14 -20.20 3.10
CA GLY A 136 9.37 -19.01 2.78
C GLY A 136 8.04 -18.95 3.54
N ALA A 137 7.27 -20.03 3.50
CA ALA A 137 6.00 -20.15 4.23
C ALA A 137 6.22 -20.10 5.74
N TRP A 138 7.27 -20.78 6.24
CA TRP A 138 7.60 -20.78 7.67
C TRP A 138 7.93 -19.38 8.18
N LEU A 139 8.81 -18.65 7.50
CA LEU A 139 9.15 -17.26 7.87
C LEU A 139 7.94 -16.34 7.81
N ALA A 140 7.12 -16.50 6.77
CA ALA A 140 5.92 -15.68 6.60
C ALA A 140 4.92 -15.85 7.76
N THR A 141 4.76 -17.07 8.29
CA THR A 141 3.66 -17.44 9.19
C THR A 141 4.11 -17.76 10.62
N ARG A 142 5.35 -18.20 10.82
CA ARG A 142 5.91 -18.60 12.13
C ARG A 142 7.10 -17.75 12.55
N GLY A 143 7.91 -17.24 11.62
CA GLY A 143 9.15 -16.52 11.92
C GLY A 143 10.26 -17.43 12.48
N ARG A 144 11.28 -16.82 13.10
CA ARG A 144 12.35 -17.46 13.86
C ARG A 144 12.56 -16.75 15.18
N TRP A 145 11.71 -17.02 16.14
CA TRP A 145 11.67 -16.32 17.43
C TRP A 145 12.97 -16.44 18.23
N SER A 146 13.69 -17.57 18.10
CA SER A 146 15.02 -17.75 18.73
C SER A 146 16.06 -16.75 18.22
N GLN A 147 15.84 -16.17 17.03
CA GLN A 147 16.68 -15.11 16.45
C GLN A 147 16.02 -13.73 16.57
N GLY A 148 14.89 -13.61 17.28
CA GLY A 148 14.10 -12.39 17.38
C GLY A 148 13.53 -11.95 16.04
N LEU A 149 13.20 -12.88 15.15
CA LEU A 149 12.56 -12.65 13.86
C LEU A 149 11.09 -13.06 13.96
N PRO A 150 10.14 -12.11 14.10
CA PRO A 150 8.73 -12.41 14.10
C PRO A 150 8.25 -12.88 12.73
N ALA A 151 7.09 -13.53 12.67
CA ALA A 151 6.44 -13.85 11.41
C ALA A 151 6.06 -12.57 10.66
N CYS A 152 6.24 -12.53 9.34
CA CYS A 152 5.90 -11.38 8.51
C CYS A 152 4.40 -11.03 8.64
N ALA A 153 3.53 -12.05 8.71
CA ALA A 153 2.09 -11.92 8.84
C ALA A 153 1.66 -11.21 10.14
N GLN A 154 2.47 -11.18 11.19
CA GLN A 154 2.13 -10.47 12.43
C GLN A 154 1.96 -8.96 12.23
N CYS A 155 2.72 -8.38 11.32
CA CYS A 155 2.61 -6.97 10.97
C CYS A 155 1.87 -6.77 9.65
N HIS A 156 2.17 -7.59 8.63
CA HIS A 156 1.58 -7.46 7.30
C HIS A 156 0.22 -8.15 7.13
N GLY A 157 -0.36 -8.65 8.23
CA GLY A 157 -1.67 -9.29 8.25
C GLY A 157 -1.67 -10.74 7.76
N PRO A 158 -2.76 -11.48 8.04
CA PRO A 158 -2.95 -12.85 7.58
C PRO A 158 -2.74 -12.94 6.07
N GLY A 159 -1.99 -13.93 5.61
CA GLY A 159 -1.63 -14.10 4.19
C GLY A 159 -0.82 -12.95 3.59
N GLY A 160 -0.40 -11.96 4.38
CA GLY A 160 0.29 -10.77 3.87
C GLY A 160 -0.62 -9.81 3.11
N LEU A 161 -1.90 -9.73 3.49
CA LEU A 161 -2.89 -8.85 2.83
C LEU A 161 -2.73 -7.37 3.20
N GLY A 162 -1.85 -7.05 4.15
CA GLY A 162 -1.63 -5.70 4.66
C GLY A 162 -2.52 -5.34 5.84
N VAL A 163 -2.09 -4.36 6.63
CA VAL A 163 -2.85 -3.82 7.78
C VAL A 163 -2.70 -2.31 7.85
N GLY A 164 -3.81 -1.60 7.81
CA GLY A 164 -3.85 -0.15 7.94
C GLY A 164 -2.99 0.59 6.91
N SER A 165 -2.39 1.70 7.34
CA SER A 165 -1.60 2.57 6.46
C SER A 165 -0.10 2.30 6.50
N ALA A 166 0.39 1.60 7.52
CA ALA A 166 1.83 1.42 7.76
C ALA A 166 2.39 0.09 7.23
N PHE A 167 1.56 -0.96 7.18
CA PHE A 167 1.97 -2.30 6.80
C PHE A 167 1.35 -2.69 5.44
N PRO A 168 2.09 -2.47 4.33
CA PRO A 168 1.56 -2.70 3.00
C PRO A 168 1.31 -4.20 2.73
N PRO A 169 0.41 -4.51 1.77
CA PRO A 169 0.21 -5.88 1.32
C PRO A 169 1.47 -6.42 0.62
N LEU A 170 1.82 -7.65 0.94
CA LEU A 170 2.93 -8.41 0.35
C LEU A 170 2.43 -9.45 -0.65
N ALA A 171 1.26 -10.05 -0.39
CA ALA A 171 0.68 -11.07 -1.25
C ALA A 171 0.48 -10.56 -2.68
N GLY A 172 0.95 -11.32 -3.66
CA GLY A 172 0.87 -10.95 -5.08
C GLY A 172 1.82 -9.82 -5.51
N GLN A 173 2.76 -9.40 -4.67
CA GLN A 173 3.85 -8.52 -5.12
C GLN A 173 4.91 -9.35 -5.87
N PRO A 174 5.51 -8.81 -6.94
CA PRO A 174 6.60 -9.47 -7.63
C PRO A 174 7.74 -9.88 -6.69
N ALA A 175 8.24 -11.12 -6.82
CA ALA A 175 9.33 -11.62 -5.97
C ALA A 175 10.57 -10.71 -6.04
N ALA A 176 10.96 -10.30 -7.24
CA ALA A 176 12.09 -9.38 -7.44
C ALA A 176 11.89 -8.04 -6.71
N TYR A 177 10.64 -7.54 -6.67
CA TYR A 177 10.35 -6.33 -5.91
C TYR A 177 10.50 -6.55 -4.41
N ILE A 178 9.91 -7.61 -3.85
CA ILE A 178 10.01 -7.92 -2.41
C ILE A 178 11.49 -8.09 -2.02
N ALA A 179 12.22 -8.92 -2.75
CA ALA A 179 13.65 -9.15 -2.50
C ALA A 179 14.44 -7.84 -2.57
N GLY A 180 14.20 -7.01 -3.59
CA GLY A 180 14.84 -5.70 -3.73
C GLY A 180 14.54 -4.76 -2.55
N GLN A 181 13.33 -4.80 -2.00
CA GLN A 181 12.98 -3.98 -0.84
C GLN A 181 13.69 -4.47 0.44
N LEU A 182 13.72 -5.77 0.69
CA LEU A 182 14.42 -6.36 1.85
C LEU A 182 15.93 -6.09 1.76
N ASN A 183 16.53 -6.28 0.60
CA ASN A 183 17.93 -5.94 0.36
C ASN A 183 18.21 -4.44 0.52
N GLY A 184 17.29 -3.58 0.05
CA GLY A 184 17.41 -2.13 0.24
C GLY A 184 17.48 -1.73 1.71
N TRP A 185 16.72 -2.34 2.58
CA TRP A 185 16.81 -2.11 4.03
C TRP A 185 18.06 -2.75 4.65
N LYS A 186 18.40 -3.97 4.24
CA LYS A 186 19.58 -4.68 4.72
C LYS A 186 20.88 -3.90 4.45
N HIS A 187 20.95 -3.22 3.31
CA HIS A 187 22.12 -2.44 2.88
C HIS A 187 21.97 -0.93 3.10
N GLY A 188 20.89 -0.46 3.73
CA GLY A 188 20.67 0.95 4.05
C GLY A 188 20.37 1.87 2.86
N THR A 189 20.00 1.30 1.68
CA THR A 189 19.65 2.07 0.47
C THR A 189 18.17 2.44 0.42
N ARG A 190 17.37 1.97 1.37
CA ARG A 190 15.97 2.35 1.56
C ARG A 190 15.79 2.97 2.94
N PRO A 191 14.99 4.09 3.07
CA PRO A 191 14.77 4.73 4.35
C PRO A 191 14.11 3.77 5.35
N PRO A 192 14.43 3.90 6.64
CA PRO A 192 14.02 2.91 7.66
C PRO A 192 12.50 2.81 7.85
N GLY A 193 11.75 3.88 7.48
CA GLY A 193 10.33 3.95 7.75
C GLY A 193 10.01 4.10 9.25
N PRO A 194 8.72 4.02 9.64
CA PRO A 194 8.31 4.17 11.02
C PRO A 194 9.00 3.16 11.95
N MET A 195 9.55 3.64 13.06
CA MET A 195 10.22 2.84 14.11
C MET A 195 11.40 1.98 13.63
N ALA A 196 11.89 2.17 12.41
CA ALA A 196 12.98 1.38 11.81
C ALA A 196 12.76 -0.15 11.89
N LEU A 197 11.50 -0.61 11.82
CA LEU A 197 11.16 -2.04 11.95
C LEU A 197 11.76 -2.88 10.82
N MET A 198 11.57 -2.45 9.57
CA MET A 198 12.00 -3.25 8.43
C MET A 198 13.51 -3.42 8.29
N PRO A 199 14.36 -2.42 8.55
CA PRO A 199 15.81 -2.64 8.64
C PRO A 199 16.19 -3.68 9.69
N ALA A 200 15.56 -3.65 10.88
CA ALA A 200 15.82 -4.61 11.94
C ALA A 200 15.42 -6.05 11.56
N ILE A 201 14.33 -6.20 10.80
CA ILE A 201 13.87 -7.49 10.25
C ILE A 201 14.79 -7.96 9.13
N ALA A 202 15.03 -7.10 8.12
CA ALA A 202 15.83 -7.44 6.95
C ALA A 202 17.26 -7.81 7.30
N GLY A 203 17.87 -7.15 8.29
CA GLY A 203 19.21 -7.47 8.78
C GLY A 203 19.36 -8.87 9.39
N LYS A 204 18.25 -9.53 9.75
CA LYS A 204 18.23 -10.89 10.31
C LYS A 204 18.03 -11.99 9.26
N LEU A 205 17.72 -11.61 8.02
CA LEU A 205 17.47 -12.53 6.92
C LEU A 205 18.76 -12.83 6.16
N SER A 206 19.03 -14.11 5.86
CA SER A 206 19.99 -14.49 4.84
C SER A 206 19.43 -14.17 3.44
N ASP A 207 20.28 -14.19 2.42
CA ASP A 207 19.83 -13.97 1.04
C ASP A 207 18.87 -15.10 0.60
N ALA A 208 19.12 -16.34 1.01
CA ALA A 208 18.22 -17.46 0.79
C ALA A 208 16.85 -17.29 1.47
N ASP A 209 16.81 -16.69 2.67
CA ASP A 209 15.56 -16.35 3.36
C ASP A 209 14.77 -15.29 2.58
N ILE A 210 15.48 -14.27 2.09
CA ILE A 210 14.88 -13.20 1.28
C ILE A 210 14.25 -13.77 0.02
N ASP A 211 14.97 -14.62 -0.71
CA ASP A 211 14.46 -15.26 -1.92
C ASP A 211 13.25 -16.16 -1.62
N ALA A 212 13.32 -16.95 -0.55
CA ALA A 212 12.25 -17.85 -0.16
C ALA A 212 10.97 -17.11 0.23
N VAL A 213 11.05 -16.06 1.06
CA VAL A 213 9.88 -15.29 1.48
C VAL A 213 9.32 -14.44 0.34
N ALA A 214 10.18 -13.91 -0.53
CA ALA A 214 9.77 -13.19 -1.72
C ALA A 214 8.99 -14.09 -2.69
N ALA A 215 9.49 -15.30 -2.94
CA ALA A 215 8.80 -16.30 -3.76
C ALA A 215 7.47 -16.74 -3.14
N TYR A 216 7.39 -16.89 -1.81
CA TYR A 216 6.15 -17.23 -1.12
C TYR A 216 5.06 -16.16 -1.34
N TYR A 217 5.36 -14.91 -1.08
CA TYR A 217 4.37 -13.84 -1.24
C TYR A 217 4.03 -13.54 -2.71
N ALA A 218 4.95 -13.73 -3.64
CA ALA A 218 4.68 -13.55 -5.06
C ALA A 218 3.58 -14.50 -5.59
N ARG A 219 3.41 -15.66 -4.97
CA ARG A 219 2.34 -16.62 -5.27
C ARG A 219 1.03 -16.33 -4.53
N GLY A 220 0.85 -15.13 -4.00
CA GLY A 220 -0.34 -14.76 -3.25
C GLY A 220 -0.37 -15.25 -1.80
N GLY A 221 0.77 -15.73 -1.27
CA GLY A 221 0.84 -16.28 0.09
C GLY A 221 0.19 -17.67 0.21
N ALA A 222 -0.12 -18.34 -0.92
CA ALA A 222 -0.59 -19.71 -0.90
C ALA A 222 0.59 -20.67 -0.65
N ALA A 223 0.42 -21.57 0.29
CA ALA A 223 1.29 -22.74 0.38
C ALA A 223 1.19 -23.52 -0.94
N GLN A 224 2.30 -24.11 -1.43
CA GLN A 224 2.22 -25.03 -2.55
C GLN A 224 1.33 -26.20 -2.13
N GLY A 225 0.10 -26.24 -2.64
CA GLY A 225 -0.64 -27.46 -2.72
C GLY A 225 0.20 -28.44 -3.56
N ASP A 226 0.50 -29.58 -2.97
CA ASP A 226 1.17 -30.72 -3.56
C ASP A 226 0.62 -30.97 -4.98
N GLN A 227 1.36 -30.57 -6.01
CA GLN A 227 1.11 -31.06 -7.36
C GLN A 227 1.69 -32.48 -7.42
N ARG A 228 0.88 -33.45 -6.99
CA ARG A 228 1.08 -34.87 -7.33
C ARG A 228 0.47 -35.17 -8.68
#